data_436cb9edc34c063d936a5bf1249760ba
#
_entry.id   436cb9edc34c063d936a5bf1249760ba
#
_cell.length_a   1.000
_cell.length_b   1.000
_cell.length_c   1.000
_cell.angle_alpha   90.00
_cell.angle_beta   90.00
_cell.angle_gamma   90.00
#
_symmetry.space_group_name_H-M   'P 1'
#
loop_
_entity.id
_entity.type
_entity.pdbx_description
1 polymer ?
#
loop_
_entity_poly.entity_id
_entity_poly.type
_entity_poly.pdbx_seq_one_letter_code
_entity_poly.pdbx_strand_id
1 'polypeptide(L)'
;MSFLAFRVNQLDAHSDHCYYMDYADMEKSENPLMQSLNGQWEFAFSKNVMDRPENFYEENFDASLFDKIMVPGHIELAGYDKIRYINTMYPWEGKEYHRGAYSMESTGDEAGMFSEAEYNPVGSYIKRFDLSEQMREKKIRI
;
A
#
# COMPACT_ATOMS: atom_id res chain seq x y z
N MET A 1 -11.52 22.43 3.28
CA MET A 1 -10.33 21.72 2.73
C MET A 1 -10.36 21.83 1.21
N SER A 2 -9.29 22.33 0.62
CA SER A 2 -9.24 22.52 -0.83
C SER A 2 -9.16 21.17 -1.54
N PHE A 3 -9.93 20.98 -2.62
CA PHE A 3 -9.85 19.82 -3.52
C PHE A 3 -8.43 19.53 -4.05
N LEU A 4 -7.52 20.47 -3.91
CA LEU A 4 -6.11 20.34 -4.27
C LEU A 4 -5.33 19.35 -3.37
N ALA A 5 -5.77 19.08 -2.15
CA ALA A 5 -5.08 18.18 -1.24
C ALA A 5 -5.12 16.70 -1.71
N PHE A 6 -6.11 16.32 -2.52
CA PHE A 6 -6.24 14.96 -3.05
C PHE A 6 -5.42 14.71 -4.33
N ARG A 7 -4.71 15.71 -4.84
CA ARG A 7 -3.88 15.60 -6.04
C ARG A 7 -2.39 15.45 -5.76
N VAL A 8 -2.01 15.40 -4.50
CA VAL A 8 -0.61 15.13 -4.13
C VAL A 8 -0.30 13.68 -4.51
N ASN A 9 0.76 13.49 -5.26
CA ASN A 9 1.22 12.19 -5.76
C ASN A 9 0.29 11.51 -6.81
N GLN A 10 -0.57 12.25 -7.46
CA GLN A 10 -1.30 11.73 -8.62
C GLN A 10 -0.43 11.83 -9.88
N LEU A 11 -0.37 10.74 -10.62
CA LEU A 11 0.19 10.70 -11.97
C LEU A 11 -0.94 10.84 -12.99
N ASP A 12 -0.62 11.42 -14.13
CA ASP A 12 -1.55 11.42 -15.25
C ASP A 12 -1.88 9.98 -15.67
N ALA A 13 -3.11 9.75 -16.10
CA ALA A 13 -3.54 8.46 -16.58
C ALA A 13 -2.65 8.02 -17.76
N HIS A 14 -2.14 6.83 -17.69
CA HIS A 14 -1.30 6.24 -18.73
C HIS A 14 -1.65 4.76 -18.89
N SER A 15 -1.33 4.22 -20.05
CA SER A 15 -1.50 2.79 -20.29
C SER A 15 -0.38 2.01 -19.64
N ASP A 16 -0.73 0.95 -18.90
CA ASP A 16 0.22 -0.02 -18.40
C ASP A 16 0.45 -1.07 -19.48
N HIS A 17 1.69 -1.20 -19.92
CA HIS A 17 2.10 -2.23 -20.87
C HIS A 17 3.54 -2.64 -20.60
N CYS A 18 3.84 -3.89 -20.93
CA CYS A 18 5.18 -4.42 -20.85
C CYS A 18 5.98 -3.95 -22.06
N TYR A 19 7.24 -3.58 -21.80
CA TYR A 19 8.21 -3.29 -22.83
C TYR A 19 9.12 -4.50 -23.01
N TYR A 20 9.50 -4.76 -24.25
CA TYR A 20 10.45 -5.80 -24.62
C TYR A 20 11.58 -5.15 -25.42
N MET A 21 12.77 -5.76 -25.39
CA MET A 21 13.90 -5.27 -26.19
C MET A 21 13.70 -5.55 -27.67
N ASP A 22 13.15 -6.73 -27.99
CA ASP A 22 12.83 -7.17 -29.34
C ASP A 22 11.73 -8.25 -29.34
N TYR A 23 11.37 -8.74 -30.52
CA TYR A 23 10.35 -9.80 -30.67
C TYR A 23 10.77 -11.14 -30.03
N ALA A 24 12.05 -11.44 -30.04
CA ALA A 24 12.55 -12.69 -29.44
C ALA A 24 12.39 -12.66 -27.92
N ASP A 25 12.52 -11.49 -27.28
CA ASP A 25 12.28 -11.33 -25.86
C ASP A 25 10.78 -11.44 -25.51
N MET A 26 9.91 -11.02 -26.41
CA MET A 26 8.46 -11.16 -26.20
C MET A 26 8.01 -12.64 -26.15
N GLU A 27 8.70 -13.51 -26.87
CA GLU A 27 8.40 -14.95 -26.89
C GLU A 27 9.01 -15.72 -25.69
N LYS A 28 9.91 -15.10 -24.94
CA LYS A 28 10.51 -15.71 -23.76
C LYS A 28 9.58 -15.58 -22.54
N SER A 29 9.70 -16.55 -21.65
CA SER A 29 9.02 -16.52 -20.35
C SER A 29 9.58 -15.45 -19.38
N GLU A 30 10.79 -14.97 -19.64
CA GLU A 30 11.50 -13.98 -18.82
C GLU A 30 11.74 -12.71 -19.62
N ASN A 31 11.30 -11.60 -19.09
CA ASN A 31 11.49 -10.28 -19.70
C ASN A 31 12.64 -9.54 -18.98
N PRO A 32 13.76 -9.24 -19.66
CA PRO A 32 14.90 -8.57 -19.04
C PRO A 32 14.61 -7.12 -18.61
N LEU A 33 13.51 -6.53 -19.11
CA LEU A 33 13.04 -5.19 -18.72
C LEU A 33 12.00 -5.24 -17.58
N MET A 34 11.78 -6.39 -16.98
CA MET A 34 10.86 -6.57 -15.87
C MET A 34 11.56 -7.29 -14.72
N GLN A 35 11.53 -6.69 -13.55
CA GLN A 35 12.07 -7.27 -12.32
C GLN A 35 10.97 -7.46 -11.30
N SER A 36 10.72 -8.71 -10.91
CA SER A 36 9.72 -8.99 -9.88
C SER A 36 10.22 -8.57 -8.51
N LEU A 37 9.37 -7.88 -7.75
CA LEU A 37 9.59 -7.56 -6.35
C LEU A 37 8.84 -8.52 -5.42
N ASN A 38 8.23 -9.57 -5.95
CA ASN A 38 7.57 -10.60 -5.16
C ASN A 38 8.54 -11.28 -4.18
N GLY A 39 8.00 -11.80 -3.09
CA GLY A 39 8.77 -12.52 -2.09
C GLY A 39 8.68 -11.87 -0.71
N GLN A 40 9.71 -12.04 0.12
CA GLN A 40 9.71 -11.47 1.47
C GLN A 40 9.97 -9.97 1.47
N TRP A 41 9.14 -9.26 2.24
CA TRP A 41 9.27 -7.84 2.53
C TRP A 41 9.36 -7.64 4.05
N GLU A 42 9.98 -6.58 4.47
CA GLU A 42 9.91 -6.09 5.84
C GLU A 42 8.55 -5.45 6.06
N PHE A 43 7.93 -5.73 7.21
CA PHE A 43 6.53 -5.38 7.46
C PHE A 43 6.31 -4.98 8.91
N ALA A 44 5.61 -3.87 9.11
CA ALA A 44 5.10 -3.50 10.43
C ALA A 44 3.59 -3.29 10.36
N PHE A 45 2.87 -3.98 11.24
CA PHE A 45 1.44 -3.82 11.41
C PHE A 45 1.15 -2.78 12.50
N SER A 46 0.25 -1.86 12.20
CA SER A 46 -0.23 -0.87 13.17
C SER A 46 -1.75 -0.89 13.23
N LYS A 47 -2.30 -0.72 14.42
CA LYS A 47 -3.76 -0.73 14.62
C LYS A 47 -4.47 0.46 13.98
N ASN A 48 -3.74 1.55 13.80
CA ASN A 48 -4.21 2.79 13.20
C ASN A 48 -3.05 3.58 12.59
N VAL A 49 -3.39 4.66 11.91
CA VAL A 49 -2.42 5.53 11.24
C VAL A 49 -1.47 6.23 12.23
N MET A 50 -1.94 6.53 13.44
CA MET A 50 -1.15 7.26 14.45
C MET A 50 -0.03 6.40 15.04
N ASP A 51 -0.25 5.09 15.11
CA ASP A 51 0.72 4.12 15.66
C ASP A 51 1.71 3.60 14.61
N ARG A 52 1.60 4.04 13.36
CA ARG A 52 2.51 3.58 12.31
C ARG A 52 3.95 4.05 12.58
N PRO A 53 4.96 3.30 12.17
CA PRO A 53 6.33 3.78 12.22
C PRO A 53 6.48 5.07 11.42
N GLU A 54 6.98 6.11 12.06
CA GLU A 54 7.30 7.36 11.38
C GLU A 54 8.58 7.19 10.54
N ASN A 55 8.66 7.92 9.44
CA ASN A 55 9.84 7.98 8.58
C ASN A 55 10.35 6.63 8.04
N PHE A 56 9.51 5.58 8.05
CA PHE A 56 9.91 4.26 7.56
C PHE A 56 10.30 4.23 6.07
N TYR A 57 9.98 5.28 5.34
CA TYR A 57 10.32 5.49 3.93
C TYR A 57 11.73 6.08 3.74
N GLU A 58 12.41 6.47 4.80
CA GLU A 58 13.77 6.98 4.70
C GLU A 58 14.78 5.86 4.41
N GLU A 59 15.78 6.16 3.59
CA GLU A 59 16.78 5.19 3.15
C GLU A 59 17.51 4.53 4.33
N ASN A 60 17.80 5.31 5.36
CA ASN A 60 18.56 4.87 6.54
C ASN A 60 17.67 4.34 7.67
N PHE A 61 16.38 4.15 7.42
CA PHE A 61 15.47 3.63 8.46
C PHE A 61 15.90 2.24 8.92
N ASP A 62 16.02 2.07 10.24
CA ASP A 62 16.29 0.77 10.85
C ASP A 62 15.02 -0.08 10.96
N ALA A 63 14.89 -1.03 10.07
CA ALA A 63 13.78 -1.97 10.04
C ALA A 63 14.06 -3.28 10.82
N SER A 64 15.03 -3.31 11.71
CA SER A 64 15.41 -4.53 12.45
C SER A 64 14.28 -5.11 13.31
N LEU A 65 13.31 -4.27 13.69
CA LEU A 65 12.13 -4.67 14.47
C LEU A 65 10.91 -5.01 13.59
N PHE A 66 11.04 -4.87 12.26
CA PHE A 66 9.97 -5.26 11.35
C PHE A 66 9.90 -6.77 11.20
N ASP A 67 8.70 -7.29 11.09
CA ASP A 67 8.45 -8.67 10.72
C ASP A 67 8.76 -8.92 9.24
N LYS A 68 8.60 -10.16 8.81
CA LYS A 68 8.69 -10.57 7.41
C LYS A 68 7.33 -11.05 6.91
N ILE A 69 6.90 -10.51 5.78
CA ILE A 69 5.66 -10.92 5.12
C ILE A 69 5.92 -11.29 3.67
N MET A 70 5.16 -12.25 3.17
CA MET A 70 5.19 -12.59 1.73
C MET A 70 4.31 -11.63 0.93
N VAL A 71 4.86 -11.07 -0.14
CA VAL A 71 4.15 -10.18 -1.08
C VAL A 71 4.25 -10.82 -2.49
N PRO A 72 3.13 -10.93 -3.23
CA PRO A 72 1.76 -10.59 -2.83
C PRO A 72 1.21 -11.53 -1.74
N GLY A 73 0.34 -10.98 -0.90
CA GLY A 73 -0.31 -11.72 0.18
C GLY A 73 -1.32 -10.85 0.92
N HIS A 74 -2.13 -11.48 1.75
CA HIS A 74 -3.09 -10.81 2.61
C HIS A 74 -2.57 -10.76 4.04
N ILE A 75 -2.62 -9.59 4.65
CA ILE A 75 -2.16 -9.38 6.03
C ILE A 75 -2.97 -10.21 7.03
N GLU A 76 -4.25 -10.40 6.75
CA GLU A 76 -5.15 -11.22 7.58
C GLU A 76 -4.76 -12.70 7.55
N LEU A 77 -4.35 -13.23 6.40
CA LEU A 77 -3.89 -14.61 6.27
C LEU A 77 -2.48 -14.82 6.85
N ALA A 78 -1.71 -13.74 6.95
CA ALA A 78 -0.42 -13.73 7.63
C ALA A 78 -0.55 -13.63 9.17
N GLY A 79 -1.78 -13.49 9.69
CA GLY A 79 -2.07 -13.51 11.13
C GLY A 79 -2.05 -12.16 11.82
N TYR A 80 -1.99 -11.05 11.09
CA TYR A 80 -1.92 -9.71 11.68
C TYR A 80 -3.29 -9.08 11.97
N ASP A 81 -4.31 -9.42 11.19
CA ASP A 81 -5.68 -8.94 11.38
C ASP A 81 -6.69 -10.07 11.20
N LYS A 82 -7.96 -9.74 11.36
CA LYS A 82 -9.08 -10.68 11.19
C LYS A 82 -9.66 -10.57 9.80
N ILE A 83 -10.01 -11.69 9.22
CA ILE A 83 -10.81 -11.73 7.99
C ILE A 83 -12.17 -11.10 8.29
N ARG A 84 -12.54 -10.09 7.51
CA ARG A 84 -13.78 -9.34 7.66
C ARG A 84 -14.65 -9.51 6.42
N TYR A 85 -15.94 -9.57 6.67
CA TYR A 85 -16.92 -9.55 5.58
C TYR A 85 -17.32 -8.10 5.32
N ILE A 86 -16.61 -7.44 4.41
CA ILE A 86 -16.60 -5.98 4.23
C ILE A 86 -17.95 -5.39 3.82
N ASN A 87 -18.83 -6.18 3.20
CA ASN A 87 -20.16 -5.69 2.83
C ASN A 87 -21.10 -5.46 4.03
N THR A 88 -20.68 -5.86 5.22
CA THR A 88 -21.45 -5.68 6.45
C THR A 88 -20.81 -4.70 7.44
N MET A 89 -19.48 -4.60 7.48
CA MET A 89 -18.80 -3.75 8.47
C MET A 89 -17.35 -3.46 8.06
N TYR A 90 -16.95 -2.20 8.11
CA TYR A 90 -15.56 -1.80 7.99
C TYR A 90 -14.82 -1.91 9.33
N PRO A 91 -13.46 -1.96 9.35
CA PRO A 91 -12.68 -2.04 10.58
C PRO A 91 -12.98 -0.94 11.60
N TRP A 92 -13.24 0.26 11.13
CA TRP A 92 -13.55 1.44 11.94
C TRP A 92 -15.03 1.59 12.29
N GLU A 93 -15.91 0.74 11.77
CA GLU A 93 -17.33 0.73 12.09
C GLU A 93 -17.60 -0.13 13.32
N GLY A 94 -18.58 0.27 14.11
CA GLY A 94 -19.15 -0.57 15.16
C GLY A 94 -19.13 0.03 16.55
N LYS A 95 -18.21 0.90 16.92
CA LYS A 95 -18.22 1.55 18.23
C LYS A 95 -17.98 3.06 18.21
N GLU A 96 -17.26 3.54 17.21
CA GLU A 96 -16.76 4.92 17.20
C GLU A 96 -17.38 5.78 16.11
N TYR A 97 -17.85 5.16 15.03
CA TYR A 97 -18.42 5.85 13.87
C TYR A 97 -19.74 5.24 13.46
N HIS A 98 -20.80 5.55 14.19
CA HIS A 98 -22.14 5.31 13.69
C HIS A 98 -22.47 6.33 12.61
N ARG A 99 -22.06 6.08 11.39
CA ARG A 99 -22.77 6.60 10.26
C ARG A 99 -24.07 5.82 10.18
N GLY A 100 -25.18 6.44 10.59
CA GLY A 100 -26.50 5.96 10.18
C GLY A 100 -26.45 5.81 8.65
N ALA A 101 -26.75 4.63 8.13
CA ALA A 101 -26.59 4.27 6.73
C ALA A 101 -27.28 5.22 5.72
N TYR A 102 -27.98 6.23 6.19
CA TYR A 102 -28.77 7.16 5.40
C TYR A 102 -28.70 8.62 5.83
N SER A 103 -27.87 8.99 6.81
CA SER A 103 -27.70 10.39 7.13
C SER A 103 -26.69 11.01 6.17
N MET A 104 -27.18 11.74 5.19
CA MET A 104 -26.36 12.62 4.35
C MET A 104 -25.96 13.91 5.09
N GLU A 105 -26.31 14.06 6.34
CA GLU A 105 -25.87 15.11 7.25
C GLU A 105 -24.57 14.67 7.92
N SER A 106 -23.47 14.66 7.15
CA SER A 106 -22.17 14.78 7.78
C SER A 106 -22.08 16.19 8.33
N THR A 107 -22.20 16.33 9.61
CA THR A 107 -21.67 17.52 10.28
C THR A 107 -20.19 17.54 9.94
N GLY A 108 -19.72 18.64 9.35
CA GLY A 108 -18.42 18.72 8.68
C GLY A 108 -17.19 18.39 9.53
N ASP A 109 -17.34 18.16 10.82
CA ASP A 109 -16.27 17.82 11.76
C ASP A 109 -15.94 16.31 11.77
N GLU A 110 -16.81 15.45 11.25
CA GLU A 110 -16.58 13.99 11.21
C GLU A 110 -15.98 13.51 9.89
N ALA A 111 -15.97 14.35 8.88
CA ALA A 111 -15.39 14.03 7.59
C ALA A 111 -13.85 14.05 7.66
N GLY A 112 -13.25 12.91 7.84
CA GLY A 112 -11.80 12.74 7.95
C GLY A 112 -11.38 11.94 9.17
N MET A 113 -12.28 11.64 10.04
CA MET A 113 -12.01 10.93 11.30
C MET A 113 -11.69 9.44 11.12
N PHE A 114 -11.90 8.85 9.92
CA PHE A 114 -11.51 7.46 9.67
C PHE A 114 -10.01 7.23 9.83
N SER A 115 -9.19 8.22 9.48
CA SER A 115 -7.74 8.15 9.66
C SER A 115 -7.32 8.23 11.13
N GLU A 116 -8.19 8.74 11.99
CA GLU A 116 -7.96 8.93 13.43
C GLU A 116 -8.68 7.87 14.28
N ALA A 117 -9.37 6.92 13.63
CA ALA A 117 -10.05 5.84 14.32
C ALA A 117 -9.08 5.01 15.16
N GLU A 118 -9.50 4.62 16.37
CA GLU A 118 -8.70 3.76 17.25
C GLU A 118 -8.28 2.45 16.55
N TYR A 119 -9.13 1.95 15.67
CA TYR A 119 -8.87 0.77 14.89
C TYR A 119 -9.14 0.99 13.40
N ASN A 120 -8.13 1.36 12.68
CA ASN A 120 -8.09 1.43 11.22
C ASN A 120 -6.71 0.95 10.76
N PRO A 121 -6.52 -0.37 10.64
CA PRO A 121 -5.20 -0.98 10.54
C PRO A 121 -4.43 -0.53 9.31
N VAL A 122 -3.13 -0.39 9.50
CA VAL A 122 -2.17 0.05 8.49
C VAL A 122 -1.00 -0.92 8.44
N GLY A 123 -0.60 -1.30 7.23
CA GLY A 123 0.63 -2.04 6.98
C GLY A 123 1.71 -1.13 6.41
N SER A 124 2.87 -1.07 7.05
CA SER A 124 4.05 -0.40 6.54
C SER A 124 5.00 -1.44 5.94
N TYR A 125 5.34 -1.28 4.67
CA TYR A 125 6.13 -2.25 3.91
C TYR A 125 7.44 -1.62 3.45
N ILE A 126 8.54 -2.37 3.61
CA ILE A 126 9.84 -1.99 3.09
C ILE A 126 10.41 -3.13 2.25
N LYS A 127 10.87 -2.79 1.05
CA LYS A 127 11.64 -3.69 0.19
C LYS A 127 12.89 -2.99 -0.30
N ARG A 128 14.04 -3.54 0.05
CA ARG A 128 15.32 -3.11 -0.53
C ARG A 128 15.72 -4.10 -1.60
N PHE A 129 16.11 -3.60 -2.75
CA PHE A 129 16.50 -4.42 -3.91
C PHE A 129 17.49 -3.68 -4.80
N ASP A 130 18.29 -4.42 -5.51
CA ASP A 130 19.17 -3.88 -6.54
C ASP A 130 18.53 -4.01 -7.92
N LEU A 131 18.65 -2.95 -8.72
CA LEU A 131 18.22 -3.01 -10.11
C LEU A 131 19.14 -3.91 -10.92
N SER A 132 18.55 -4.74 -11.79
CA SER A 132 19.32 -5.49 -12.78
C SER A 132 20.12 -4.55 -13.69
N GLU A 133 21.25 -5.02 -14.21
CA GLU A 133 22.10 -4.18 -15.08
C GLU A 133 21.36 -3.70 -16.33
N GLN A 134 20.47 -4.52 -16.87
CA GLN A 134 19.66 -4.17 -18.04
C GLN A 134 18.69 -3.01 -17.77
N MET A 135 18.33 -2.81 -16.52
CA MET A 135 17.41 -1.74 -16.10
C MET A 135 18.14 -0.48 -15.63
N ARG A 136 19.42 -0.55 -15.35
CA ARG A 136 20.22 0.62 -15.02
C ARG A 136 20.17 1.62 -16.17
N GLU A 137 20.18 2.90 -15.85
CA GLU A 137 20.08 4.00 -16.83
C GLU A 137 18.75 4.11 -17.59
N LYS A 138 17.76 3.29 -17.25
CA LYS A 138 16.41 3.37 -17.81
C LYS A 138 15.46 4.11 -16.88
N LYS A 139 14.40 4.65 -17.45
CA LYS A 139 13.30 5.20 -16.66
C LYS A 139 12.53 4.03 -16.05
N ILE A 140 12.63 3.89 -14.72
CA ILE A 140 11.94 2.83 -13.96
C ILE A 140 10.53 3.28 -13.60
N ARG A 141 9.61 2.34 -13.66
CA ARG A 141 8.24 2.44 -13.12
C ARG A 141 8.02 1.29 -12.15
N ILE A 142 7.40 1.58 -11.00
CA ILE A 142 7.02 0.62 -9.96
C ILE A 142 5.51 0.72 -9.78
#